data_da85ba46a1ab1bcf6ed2c2a3ad36716a
#
_entry.id   da85ba46a1ab1bcf6ed2c2a3ad36716a
#
_cell.length_a   1.000
_cell.length_b   1.000
_cell.length_c   1.000
_cell.angle_alpha   90.00
_cell.angle_beta   90.00
_cell.angle_gamma   90.00
#
_symmetry.space_group_name_H-M   'P 1'
#
loop_
_entity.id
_entity.type
_entity.pdbx_description
1 polymer ?
#
loop_
_entity_poly.entity_id
_entity_poly.type
_entity_poly.pdbx_seq_one_letter_code
_entity_poly.pdbx_strand_id
1 'polypeptide(L)'
;MSLAGIFLDRDGTLISHVDYLHDPEEVLPLLGIAETLRALREAGYLLFLFTNQSGVGRGFFQMEVVHACNSRMLELMKLSPEIFADVCIATERPDQPQLYRKPSPRFILESIEKFDLSLEKSCVVGDSWSDVEAGLNAGIPSALVETGNPVDDDLRCKAAEHQVSVHTDLTAMFVEKLDLR
;
A
#
# COMPACT_ATOMS: atom_id res chain seq x y z
N MET A 1 -7.98 -4.07 -23.49
CA MET A 1 -7.15 -4.82 -22.51
C MET A 1 -7.52 -4.29 -21.13
N SER A 2 -7.88 -5.17 -20.18
CA SER A 2 -8.17 -4.75 -18.81
C SER A 2 -6.94 -4.15 -18.16
N LEU A 3 -7.12 -3.08 -17.38
CA LEU A 3 -6.07 -2.38 -16.66
C LEU A 3 -5.55 -3.23 -15.49
N ALA A 4 -4.36 -2.93 -15.01
CA ALA A 4 -3.79 -3.55 -13.81
C ALA A 4 -3.71 -2.52 -12.68
N GLY A 5 -4.15 -2.90 -11.48
CA GLY A 5 -4.11 -2.08 -10.28
C GLY A 5 -3.02 -2.53 -9.31
N ILE A 6 -2.31 -1.59 -8.71
CA ILE A 6 -1.37 -1.87 -7.62
C ILE A 6 -1.87 -1.14 -6.38
N PHE A 7 -2.25 -1.91 -5.36
CA PHE A 7 -2.71 -1.42 -4.07
C PHE A 7 -1.52 -1.36 -3.12
N LEU A 8 -1.19 -0.17 -2.67
CA LEU A 8 0.01 0.13 -1.92
C LEU A 8 -0.34 0.55 -0.50
N ASP A 9 0.23 -0.10 0.49
CA ASP A 9 0.24 0.46 1.84
C ASP A 9 1.13 1.71 1.89
N ARG A 10 0.94 2.54 2.92
CA ARG A 10 1.69 3.78 3.12
C ARG A 10 2.89 3.57 4.03
N ASP A 11 2.61 3.26 5.30
CA ASP A 11 3.60 3.22 6.37
C ASP A 11 4.44 1.94 6.28
N GLY A 12 5.75 2.05 6.14
CA GLY A 12 6.63 0.91 5.91
C GLY A 12 6.71 0.43 4.45
N THR A 13 5.97 1.04 3.53
CA THR A 13 5.95 0.66 2.10
C THR A 13 6.32 1.81 1.17
N LEU A 14 5.72 2.98 1.35
CA LEU A 14 6.03 4.21 0.60
C LEU A 14 6.85 5.19 1.43
N ILE A 15 6.61 5.21 2.73
CA ILE A 15 7.33 6.04 3.71
C ILE A 15 7.85 5.15 4.84
N SER A 16 8.84 5.63 5.58
CA SER A 16 9.32 4.97 6.79
C SER A 16 8.19 4.73 7.78
N HIS A 17 8.20 3.58 8.43
CA HIS A 17 7.19 3.24 9.44
C HIS A 17 7.37 4.10 10.69
N VAL A 18 6.30 4.78 11.09
CA VAL A 18 6.20 5.52 12.35
C VAL A 18 4.87 5.17 13.00
N ASP A 19 4.92 4.68 14.24
CA ASP A 19 3.71 4.33 14.98
C ASP A 19 2.79 5.54 15.14
N TYR A 20 1.54 5.42 14.66
CA TYR A 20 0.55 6.49 14.71
C TYR A 20 1.05 7.83 14.16
N LEU A 21 1.74 7.81 13.02
CA LEU A 21 2.25 9.00 12.35
C LEU A 21 1.19 10.10 12.27
N HIS A 22 1.47 11.23 12.91
CA HIS A 22 0.56 12.36 13.00
C HIS A 22 1.24 13.73 12.87
N ASP A 23 2.56 13.76 12.72
CA ASP A 23 3.31 14.97 12.41
C ASP A 23 3.82 14.90 10.96
N PRO A 24 3.39 15.81 10.06
CA PRO A 24 3.89 15.86 8.69
C PRO A 24 5.42 16.02 8.58
N GLU A 25 6.08 16.58 9.60
CA GLU A 25 7.55 16.73 9.59
C GLU A 25 8.27 15.40 9.84
N GLU A 26 7.60 14.38 10.37
CA GLU A 26 8.13 13.02 10.53
C GLU A 26 7.96 12.15 9.28
N VAL A 27 7.29 12.66 8.25
CA VAL A 27 7.10 11.94 6.98
C VAL A 27 8.43 11.82 6.25
N LEU A 28 8.90 10.59 6.06
CA LEU A 28 10.15 10.30 5.35
C LEU A 28 9.90 9.29 4.23
N PRO A 29 9.85 9.71 2.95
CA PRO A 29 9.73 8.80 1.82
C PRO A 29 10.90 7.81 1.76
N LEU A 30 10.60 6.56 1.42
CA LEU A 30 11.64 5.55 1.19
C LEU A 30 12.38 5.83 -0.13
N LEU A 31 13.63 5.40 -0.19
CA LEU A 31 14.50 5.66 -1.33
C LEU A 31 13.96 5.01 -2.61
N GLY A 32 13.97 5.76 -3.72
CA GLY A 32 13.56 5.26 -5.04
C GLY A 32 12.03 5.16 -5.26
N ILE A 33 11.21 5.38 -4.22
CA ILE A 33 9.75 5.21 -4.33
C ILE A 33 9.13 6.19 -5.34
N ALA A 34 9.56 7.45 -5.34
CA ALA A 34 8.99 8.43 -6.25
C ALA A 34 9.19 8.07 -7.73
N GLU A 35 10.39 7.59 -8.07
CA GLU A 35 10.76 7.10 -9.39
C GLU A 35 9.96 5.84 -9.74
N THR A 36 9.85 4.90 -8.81
CA THR A 36 9.10 3.65 -8.99
C THR A 36 7.61 3.95 -9.27
N LEU A 37 6.98 4.84 -8.50
CA LEU A 37 5.57 5.20 -8.74
C LEU A 37 5.36 5.86 -10.10
N ARG A 38 6.28 6.75 -10.55
CA ARG A 38 6.21 7.34 -11.91
C ARG A 38 6.31 6.26 -12.97
N ALA A 39 7.32 5.39 -12.88
CA ALA A 39 7.55 4.34 -13.85
C ALA A 39 6.37 3.35 -13.93
N LEU A 40 5.75 3.00 -12.80
CA LEU A 40 4.55 2.18 -12.78
C LEU A 40 3.37 2.85 -13.51
N ARG A 41 3.17 4.16 -13.29
CA ARG A 41 2.14 4.92 -14.01
C ARG A 41 2.42 5.00 -15.50
N GLU A 42 3.67 5.24 -15.89
CA GLU A 42 4.12 5.28 -17.31
C GLU A 42 3.95 3.90 -17.97
N ALA A 43 4.14 2.82 -17.23
CA ALA A 43 3.88 1.46 -17.70
C ALA A 43 2.38 1.10 -17.77
N GLY A 44 1.48 2.03 -17.39
CA GLY A 44 0.03 1.88 -17.51
C GLY A 44 -0.67 1.26 -16.31
N TYR A 45 0.02 1.09 -15.18
CA TYR A 45 -0.65 0.65 -13.94
C TYR A 45 -1.48 1.77 -13.31
N LEU A 46 -2.62 1.42 -12.73
CA LEU A 46 -3.35 2.30 -11.82
C LEU A 46 -2.85 2.03 -10.39
N LEU A 47 -2.50 3.10 -9.67
CA LEU A 47 -2.01 3.02 -8.30
C LEU A 47 -3.10 3.41 -7.32
N PHE A 48 -3.19 2.68 -6.23
CA PHE A 48 -4.16 2.88 -5.16
C PHE A 48 -3.43 2.99 -3.83
N LEU A 49 -3.70 4.02 -3.05
CA LEU A 49 -3.20 4.12 -1.69
C LEU A 49 -4.20 3.48 -0.74
N PHE A 50 -3.76 2.46 0.01
CA PHE A 50 -4.62 1.70 0.91
C PHE A 50 -3.99 1.56 2.29
N THR A 51 -4.35 2.43 3.22
CA THR A 51 -3.69 2.54 4.53
C THR A 51 -4.66 2.41 5.71
N ASN A 52 -4.23 1.68 6.75
CA ASN A 52 -4.92 1.56 8.03
C ASN A 52 -4.48 2.67 8.98
N GLN A 53 -5.41 3.57 9.32
CA GLN A 53 -5.15 4.74 10.18
C GLN A 53 -6.02 4.71 11.43
N SER A 54 -5.87 3.66 12.25
CA SER A 54 -6.70 3.46 13.44
C SER A 54 -6.50 4.51 14.54
N GLY A 55 -5.45 5.32 14.47
CA GLY A 55 -5.25 6.48 15.35
C GLY A 55 -6.40 7.46 15.31
N VAL A 56 -7.02 7.65 14.12
CA VAL A 56 -8.23 8.46 13.97
C VAL A 56 -9.41 7.84 14.73
N GLY A 57 -9.69 6.57 14.52
CA GLY A 57 -10.78 5.87 15.23
C GLY A 57 -10.55 5.73 16.73
N ARG A 58 -9.31 5.83 17.19
CA ARG A 58 -8.93 5.87 18.62
C ARG A 58 -9.02 7.29 19.21
N GLY A 59 -9.19 8.32 18.36
CA GLY A 59 -9.22 9.72 18.78
C GLY A 59 -7.85 10.29 19.13
N PHE A 60 -6.75 9.68 18.66
CA PHE A 60 -5.41 10.20 18.91
C PHE A 60 -5.14 11.48 18.09
N PHE A 61 -5.69 11.54 16.89
CA PHE A 61 -5.64 12.68 15.98
C PHE A 61 -6.83 12.66 15.01
N GLN A 62 -7.03 13.75 14.31
CA GLN A 62 -8.14 13.90 13.35
C GLN A 62 -7.73 13.51 11.94
N MET A 63 -8.70 13.29 11.06
CA MET A 63 -8.48 12.88 9.66
C MET A 63 -7.64 13.91 8.88
N GLU A 64 -7.78 15.20 9.19
CA GLU A 64 -7.03 16.30 8.59
C GLU A 64 -5.51 16.10 8.73
N VAL A 65 -5.08 15.52 9.83
CA VAL A 65 -3.67 15.20 10.08
C VAL A 65 -3.18 14.10 9.14
N VAL A 66 -3.98 13.07 8.91
CA VAL A 66 -3.65 12.00 7.94
C VAL A 66 -3.54 12.58 6.54
N HIS A 67 -4.47 13.47 6.17
CA HIS A 67 -4.40 14.16 4.87
C HIS A 67 -3.16 15.05 4.76
N ALA A 68 -2.77 15.75 5.85
CA ALA A 68 -1.55 16.55 5.87
C ALA A 68 -0.30 15.69 5.68
N CYS A 69 -0.20 14.53 6.35
CA CYS A 69 0.89 13.58 6.15
C CYS A 69 0.92 13.03 4.71
N ASN A 70 -0.22 12.70 4.13
CA ASN A 70 -0.30 12.24 2.74
C ASN A 70 0.12 13.34 1.76
N SER A 71 -0.29 14.58 1.99
CA SER A 71 0.12 15.73 1.17
C SER A 71 1.62 15.97 1.28
N ARG A 72 2.17 15.89 2.49
CA ARG A 72 3.61 16.03 2.73
C ARG A 72 4.42 14.93 2.04
N MET A 73 3.95 13.69 2.07
CA MET A 73 4.54 12.57 1.34
C MET A 73 4.66 12.89 -0.15
N LEU A 74 3.56 13.33 -0.77
CA LEU A 74 3.53 13.65 -2.19
C LEU A 74 4.42 14.86 -2.52
N GLU A 75 4.44 15.89 -1.68
CA GLU A 75 5.31 17.06 -1.82
C GLU A 75 6.79 16.66 -1.83
N LEU A 76 7.23 15.86 -0.85
CA LEU A 76 8.61 15.38 -0.74
C LEU A 76 9.02 14.51 -1.94
N MET A 77 8.09 13.71 -2.45
CA MET A 77 8.28 12.90 -3.66
C MET A 77 8.16 13.71 -4.97
N LYS A 78 7.73 14.97 -4.89
CA LYS A 78 7.42 15.83 -6.06
C LYS A 78 6.42 15.13 -7.00
N LEU A 79 5.37 14.56 -6.42
CA LEU A 79 4.29 13.88 -7.13
C LEU A 79 2.98 14.64 -6.95
N SER A 80 2.15 14.61 -8.00
CA SER A 80 0.77 15.12 -7.95
C SER A 80 -0.15 14.10 -7.27
N PRO A 81 -1.24 14.54 -6.60
CA PRO A 81 -2.24 13.64 -6.02
C PRO A 81 -2.84 12.64 -7.02
N GLU A 82 -2.92 12.99 -8.30
CA GLU A 82 -3.41 12.14 -9.38
C GLU A 82 -2.50 10.94 -9.69
N ILE A 83 -1.35 10.82 -9.00
CA ILE A 83 -0.51 9.61 -9.04
C ILE A 83 -1.33 8.39 -8.57
N PHE A 84 -2.22 8.57 -7.60
CA PHE A 84 -3.17 7.56 -7.16
C PHE A 84 -4.52 7.74 -7.87
N ALA A 85 -5.05 6.65 -8.42
CA ALA A 85 -6.39 6.60 -9.01
C ALA A 85 -7.48 6.69 -7.95
N ASP A 86 -7.21 6.16 -6.75
CA ASP A 86 -8.08 6.28 -5.59
C ASP A 86 -7.28 6.08 -4.29
N VAL A 87 -7.84 6.52 -3.16
CA VAL A 87 -7.21 6.49 -1.84
C VAL A 87 -8.21 5.98 -0.80
N CYS A 88 -7.84 4.93 -0.08
CA CYS A 88 -8.59 4.43 1.08
C CYS A 88 -7.79 4.66 2.36
N ILE A 89 -8.37 5.43 3.28
CA ILE A 89 -7.88 5.64 4.64
C ILE A 89 -8.85 4.95 5.60
N ALA A 90 -8.53 3.74 6.01
CA ALA A 90 -9.36 2.98 6.92
C ALA A 90 -9.10 3.41 8.37
N THR A 91 -10.12 3.93 9.03
CA THR A 91 -10.00 4.49 10.40
C THR A 91 -10.48 3.55 11.49
N GLU A 92 -11.09 2.42 11.12
CA GLU A 92 -11.65 1.47 12.07
C GLU A 92 -10.56 0.92 13.01
N ARG A 93 -10.90 0.79 14.27
CA ARG A 93 -10.07 0.11 15.26
C ARG A 93 -10.14 -1.41 15.05
N PRO A 94 -9.13 -2.17 15.48
CA PRO A 94 -9.13 -3.64 15.37
C PRO A 94 -10.31 -4.33 16.06
N ASP A 95 -10.89 -3.69 17.08
CA ASP A 95 -12.01 -4.18 17.89
C ASP A 95 -13.40 -3.77 17.34
N GLN A 96 -13.45 -3.12 16.18
CA GLN A 96 -14.67 -2.70 15.50
C GLN A 96 -14.94 -3.57 14.25
N PRO A 97 -16.19 -3.58 13.73
CA PRO A 97 -16.46 -4.16 12.42
C PRO A 97 -15.55 -3.57 11.35
N GLN A 98 -14.79 -4.43 10.67
CA GLN A 98 -13.80 -4.01 9.68
C GLN A 98 -14.47 -3.89 8.30
N LEU A 99 -14.90 -2.69 7.93
CA LEU A 99 -15.48 -2.43 6.62
C LEU A 99 -14.39 -2.25 5.55
N TYR A 100 -13.49 -1.30 5.78
CA TYR A 100 -12.38 -1.00 4.86
C TYR A 100 -11.00 -1.36 5.44
N ARG A 101 -10.90 -1.50 6.77
CA ARG A 101 -9.64 -1.85 7.41
C ARG A 101 -9.12 -3.20 6.89
N LYS A 102 -7.87 -3.22 6.41
CA LYS A 102 -7.15 -4.47 6.10
C LYS A 102 -7.14 -5.39 7.33
N PRO A 103 -7.47 -6.69 7.17
CA PRO A 103 -7.49 -7.47 5.92
C PRO A 103 -8.83 -7.50 5.15
N SER A 104 -9.73 -6.52 5.32
CA SER A 104 -10.93 -6.44 4.48
C SER A 104 -10.54 -6.23 3.01
N PRO A 105 -11.09 -7.02 2.08
CA PRO A 105 -10.84 -6.86 0.65
C PRO A 105 -11.70 -5.78 -0.01
N ARG A 106 -12.56 -5.11 0.74
CA ARG A 106 -13.65 -4.31 0.20
C ARG A 106 -13.18 -3.21 -0.74
N PHE A 107 -12.17 -2.42 -0.33
CA PHE A 107 -11.63 -1.36 -1.19
C PHE A 107 -11.05 -1.91 -2.49
N ILE A 108 -10.38 -3.07 -2.43
CA ILE A 108 -9.80 -3.72 -3.61
C ILE A 108 -10.93 -4.14 -4.57
N LEU A 109 -11.96 -4.83 -4.06
CA LEU A 109 -13.08 -5.32 -4.87
C LEU A 109 -13.88 -4.18 -5.51
N GLU A 110 -14.18 -3.12 -4.74
CA GLU A 110 -14.84 -1.91 -5.26
C GLU A 110 -13.99 -1.21 -6.34
N SER A 111 -12.66 -1.16 -6.16
CA SER A 111 -11.75 -0.59 -7.15
C SER A 111 -11.65 -1.44 -8.41
N ILE A 112 -11.62 -2.78 -8.28
CA ILE A 112 -11.63 -3.70 -9.42
C ILE A 112 -12.87 -3.47 -10.28
N GLU A 113 -14.04 -3.38 -9.66
CA GLU A 113 -15.29 -3.12 -10.37
C GLU A 113 -15.31 -1.71 -11.00
N LYS A 114 -14.95 -0.69 -10.23
CA LYS A 114 -15.00 0.73 -10.65
C LYS A 114 -14.08 1.03 -11.83
N PHE A 115 -12.90 0.41 -11.87
CA PHE A 115 -11.84 0.71 -12.86
C PHE A 115 -11.66 -0.40 -13.91
N ASP A 116 -12.49 -1.44 -13.91
CA ASP A 116 -12.41 -2.61 -14.81
C ASP A 116 -11.01 -3.26 -14.77
N LEU A 117 -10.50 -3.53 -13.54
CA LEU A 117 -9.16 -4.07 -13.34
C LEU A 117 -9.11 -5.59 -13.56
N SER A 118 -7.98 -6.07 -14.07
CA SER A 118 -7.67 -7.49 -14.14
C SER A 118 -7.26 -8.03 -12.76
N LEU A 119 -7.97 -9.03 -12.25
CA LEU A 119 -7.59 -9.73 -11.01
C LEU A 119 -6.17 -10.31 -11.08
N GLU A 120 -5.85 -11.00 -12.18
CA GLU A 120 -4.57 -11.69 -12.35
C GLU A 120 -3.36 -10.75 -12.47
N LYS A 121 -3.59 -9.51 -12.97
CA LYS A 121 -2.52 -8.53 -13.22
C LYS A 121 -2.41 -7.49 -12.11
N SER A 122 -3.43 -7.40 -11.25
CA SER A 122 -3.42 -6.51 -10.10
C SER A 122 -2.73 -7.15 -8.91
N CYS A 123 -2.20 -6.36 -7.99
CA CYS A 123 -1.57 -6.88 -6.78
C CYS A 123 -1.70 -5.91 -5.60
N VAL A 124 -1.55 -6.47 -4.39
CA VAL A 124 -1.34 -5.70 -3.16
C VAL A 124 0.13 -5.76 -2.78
N VAL A 125 0.69 -4.65 -2.33
CA VAL A 125 2.04 -4.58 -1.77
C VAL A 125 2.00 -3.84 -0.45
N GLY A 126 2.53 -4.45 0.60
CA GLY A 126 2.62 -3.86 1.93
C GLY A 126 3.69 -4.54 2.77
N ASP A 127 3.94 -4.01 3.97
CA ASP A 127 4.94 -4.49 4.91
C ASP A 127 4.36 -5.42 5.99
N SER A 128 3.04 -5.64 5.99
CA SER A 128 2.35 -6.41 7.00
C SER A 128 1.53 -7.56 6.42
N TRP A 129 1.26 -8.58 7.26
CA TRP A 129 0.40 -9.68 6.84
C TRP A 129 -1.04 -9.22 6.52
N SER A 130 -1.53 -8.16 7.16
CA SER A 130 -2.86 -7.62 6.88
C SER A 130 -3.01 -7.08 5.44
N ASP A 131 -1.92 -6.62 4.84
CA ASP A 131 -1.88 -6.20 3.43
C ASP A 131 -2.03 -7.39 2.51
N VAL A 132 -1.19 -8.39 2.75
CA VAL A 132 -1.21 -9.66 2.01
C VAL A 132 -2.58 -10.31 2.09
N GLU A 133 -3.12 -10.45 3.29
CA GLU A 133 -4.41 -11.09 3.54
C GLU A 133 -5.57 -10.33 2.87
N ALA A 134 -5.51 -9.00 2.78
CA ALA A 134 -6.49 -8.23 2.04
C ALA A 134 -6.49 -8.57 0.54
N GLY A 135 -5.31 -8.75 -0.05
CA GLY A 135 -5.18 -9.19 -1.44
C GLY A 135 -5.63 -10.63 -1.66
N LEU A 136 -5.22 -11.55 -0.78
CA LEU A 136 -5.67 -12.95 -0.83
C LEU A 136 -7.20 -13.06 -0.71
N ASN A 137 -7.80 -12.30 0.20
CA ASN A 137 -9.25 -12.24 0.37
C ASN A 137 -9.98 -11.63 -0.85
N ALA A 138 -9.31 -10.76 -1.61
CA ALA A 138 -9.81 -10.21 -2.86
C ALA A 138 -9.55 -11.12 -4.07
N GLY A 139 -8.79 -12.19 -3.92
CA GLY A 139 -8.42 -13.11 -5.01
C GLY A 139 -7.39 -12.53 -5.98
N ILE A 140 -6.52 -11.61 -5.51
CA ILE A 140 -5.43 -11.04 -6.31
C ILE A 140 -4.05 -11.37 -5.69
N PRO A 141 -2.98 -11.40 -6.52
CA PRO A 141 -1.61 -11.52 -6.04
C PRO A 141 -1.25 -10.52 -4.94
N SER A 142 -0.40 -10.94 -4.02
CA SER A 142 0.11 -10.09 -2.94
C SER A 142 1.61 -10.25 -2.79
N ALA A 143 2.28 -9.21 -2.30
CA ALA A 143 3.70 -9.24 -1.98
C ALA A 143 3.97 -8.52 -0.65
N LEU A 144 4.98 -9.01 0.08
CA LEU A 144 5.55 -8.36 1.25
C LEU A 144 6.80 -7.59 0.87
N VAL A 145 6.99 -6.43 1.51
CA VAL A 145 8.26 -5.68 1.50
C VAL A 145 8.84 -5.61 2.91
N GLU A 146 10.17 -5.59 2.99
CA GLU A 146 10.91 -5.62 4.26
C GLU A 146 11.27 -4.22 4.80
N THR A 147 10.62 -3.19 4.25
CA THR A 147 10.94 -1.78 4.56
C THR A 147 10.26 -1.22 5.80
N GLY A 148 9.32 -1.96 6.38
CA GLY A 148 8.57 -1.57 7.58
C GLY A 148 8.67 -2.61 8.69
N ASN A 149 7.65 -3.44 8.84
CA ASN A 149 7.64 -4.50 9.83
C ASN A 149 8.69 -5.59 9.52
N PRO A 150 9.35 -6.17 10.55
CA PRO A 150 10.29 -7.27 10.34
C PRO A 150 9.60 -8.49 9.72
N VAL A 151 10.22 -9.05 8.68
CA VAL A 151 9.78 -10.33 8.08
C VAL A 151 10.65 -11.44 8.65
N ASP A 152 10.21 -12.03 9.75
CA ASP A 152 10.89 -13.15 10.40
C ASP A 152 10.70 -14.48 9.64
N ASP A 153 11.33 -15.54 10.13
CA ASP A 153 11.29 -16.86 9.48
C ASP A 153 9.86 -17.44 9.46
N ASP A 154 9.06 -17.20 10.50
CA ASP A 154 7.67 -17.69 10.56
C ASP A 154 6.82 -16.99 9.50
N LEU A 155 6.97 -15.68 9.35
CA LEU A 155 6.26 -14.91 8.33
C LEU A 155 6.73 -15.28 6.91
N ARG A 156 8.02 -15.59 6.70
CA ARG A 156 8.55 -16.10 5.43
C ARG A 156 7.97 -17.47 5.08
N CYS A 157 7.90 -18.38 6.05
CA CYS A 157 7.25 -19.68 5.85
C CYS A 157 5.78 -19.52 5.46
N LYS A 158 5.05 -18.67 6.18
CA LYS A 158 3.65 -18.35 5.88
C LYS A 158 3.48 -17.74 4.49
N ALA A 159 4.36 -16.83 4.09
CA ALA A 159 4.35 -16.23 2.77
C ALA A 159 4.55 -17.29 1.66
N ALA A 160 5.50 -18.21 1.87
CA ALA A 160 5.76 -19.31 0.93
C ALA A 160 4.57 -20.26 0.80
N GLU A 161 3.89 -20.61 1.89
CA GLU A 161 2.68 -21.45 1.89
C GLU A 161 1.54 -20.84 1.04
N HIS A 162 1.43 -19.52 1.06
CA HIS A 162 0.43 -18.76 0.30
C HIS A 162 0.92 -18.25 -1.07
N GLN A 163 2.13 -18.66 -1.51
CA GLN A 163 2.75 -18.23 -2.77
C GLN A 163 2.93 -16.69 -2.86
N VAL A 164 3.15 -16.05 -1.72
CA VAL A 164 3.42 -14.62 -1.61
C VAL A 164 4.91 -14.36 -1.73
N SER A 165 5.30 -13.47 -2.64
CA SER A 165 6.69 -13.06 -2.78
C SER A 165 7.09 -12.07 -1.69
N VAL A 166 8.37 -12.14 -1.27
CA VAL A 166 8.97 -11.22 -0.31
C VAL A 166 10.11 -10.48 -1.01
N HIS A 167 10.12 -9.15 -0.92
CA HIS A 167 11.09 -8.27 -1.56
C HIS A 167 11.71 -7.32 -0.55
N THR A 168 12.94 -6.90 -0.79
CA THR A 168 13.62 -5.93 0.07
C THR A 168 12.88 -4.59 0.14
N ASP A 169 12.29 -4.17 -0.97
CA ASP A 169 11.49 -2.94 -1.09
C ASP A 169 10.61 -2.98 -2.35
N LEU A 170 9.77 -1.97 -2.51
CA LEU A 170 8.87 -1.83 -3.65
C LEU A 170 9.64 -1.69 -4.98
N THR A 171 10.78 -0.99 -4.97
CA THR A 171 11.60 -0.79 -6.18
C THR A 171 12.17 -2.11 -6.65
N ALA A 172 12.73 -2.92 -5.73
CA ALA A 172 13.25 -4.25 -6.04
C ALA A 172 12.19 -5.19 -6.63
N MET A 173 10.94 -5.11 -6.17
CA MET A 173 9.84 -5.89 -6.72
C MET A 173 9.58 -5.60 -8.21
N PHE A 174 9.77 -4.37 -8.65
CA PHE A 174 9.44 -3.95 -10.02
C PHE A 174 10.65 -3.67 -10.90
N VAL A 175 11.89 -3.76 -10.37
CA VAL A 175 13.11 -3.39 -11.09
C VAL A 175 13.25 -4.12 -12.43
N GLU A 176 12.96 -5.40 -12.47
CA GLU A 176 13.06 -6.21 -13.70
C GLU A 176 11.93 -5.92 -14.68
N LYS A 177 10.73 -5.60 -14.17
CA LYS A 177 9.54 -5.31 -15.01
C LYS A 177 9.58 -3.92 -15.64
N LEU A 178 10.25 -2.97 -14.99
CA LEU A 178 10.23 -1.56 -15.35
C LEU A 178 11.57 -1.05 -15.90
N ASP A 179 12.60 -1.93 -15.98
CA ASP A 179 13.97 -1.58 -16.39
C ASP A 179 14.55 -0.39 -15.57
N LEU A 180 14.26 -0.36 -14.29
CA LEU A 180 14.74 0.64 -13.32
C LEU A 180 16.20 0.31 -12.89
N ARG A 181 17.17 0.44 -13.82
CA ARG A 181 18.59 0.22 -13.52
C ARG A 181 19.39 1.52 -13.49
#